data_f7cdec705458fc915c71eca4ec29dfb4
#
_entry.id   f7cdec705458fc915c71eca4ec29dfb4
#
_cell.length_a   1.000
_cell.length_b   1.000
_cell.length_c   1.000
_cell.angle_alpha   90.00
_cell.angle_beta   90.00
_cell.angle_gamma   90.00
#
_symmetry.space_group_name_H-M   'P 1'
#
loop_
_entity.id
_entity.type
_entity.pdbx_description
1 polymer ?
#
loop_
_entity_poly.entity_id
_entity_poly.type
_entity_poly.pdbx_seq_one_letter_code
_entity_poly.pdbx_strand_id
1 'polypeptide(L)'
;MSLDELSKLSSTMPQFHDLWISGGEPFLRKDLADVIQLFYVHNHVRDVRIPTNGLPTEQTVRIVREILETCSELQLEIDVSIDGFGQTHDRIRAAQGNFEKAMETIAQLENIRTVSPNLTLYINTVITQENKNEVTKLGEHFKQNYDLDGHYFQIIRGDPKDTSLQAVSTKELMQIYQAALPLNFHYTSKLSRKHSRLDGLRRAFWKAGYSFSYDTQFSNYAYGTKWKMPCTAGQTSIVIDYNADIRVCELRKPIGNLRHYGMDFNHFWTSFERRREVDQVKLDKCFCTHICFMYDSMRHSKRVMLWELPKVYLKHKILGLSDKDGFNRTSALTPRPIETKT
;
A
#
# COMPACT_ATOMS: atom_id res chain seq x y z
N MET A 1 -22.64 -2.26 -0.20
CA MET A 1 -23.35 -1.02 -0.62
C MET A 1 -23.80 -1.17 -2.05
N SER A 2 -25.01 -0.70 -2.37
CA SER A 2 -25.52 -0.60 -3.75
C SER A 2 -24.86 0.58 -4.48
N LEU A 3 -25.02 0.64 -5.81
CA LEU A 3 -24.54 1.76 -6.62
C LEU A 3 -25.26 3.07 -6.23
N ASP A 4 -26.57 3.00 -5.93
CA ASP A 4 -27.35 4.15 -5.46
C ASP A 4 -26.86 4.69 -4.11
N GLU A 5 -26.50 3.82 -3.16
CA GLU A 5 -25.90 4.23 -1.89
C GLU A 5 -24.55 4.90 -2.11
N LEU A 6 -23.71 4.36 -3.02
CA LEU A 6 -22.42 4.95 -3.37
C LEU A 6 -22.58 6.28 -4.11
N SER A 7 -23.61 6.42 -4.96
CA SER A 7 -23.92 7.68 -5.62
C SER A 7 -24.32 8.77 -4.63
N LYS A 8 -25.18 8.45 -3.64
CA LYS A 8 -25.53 9.38 -2.56
C LYS A 8 -24.31 9.77 -1.75
N LEU A 9 -23.48 8.79 -1.37
CA LEU A 9 -22.26 9.02 -0.62
C LEU A 9 -21.31 9.95 -1.39
N SER A 10 -20.98 9.64 -2.63
CA SER A 10 -20.05 10.42 -3.45
C SER A 10 -20.52 11.86 -3.66
N SER A 11 -21.84 12.08 -3.82
CA SER A 11 -22.41 13.42 -3.99
C SER A 11 -22.25 14.33 -2.76
N THR A 12 -22.02 13.76 -1.57
CA THR A 12 -21.84 14.50 -0.32
C THR A 12 -20.39 14.54 0.15
N MET A 13 -19.50 13.78 -0.49
CA MET A 13 -18.06 13.81 -0.19
C MET A 13 -17.39 15.03 -0.84
N PRO A 14 -16.39 15.64 -0.18
CA PRO A 14 -15.56 16.66 -0.83
C PRO A 14 -14.74 16.05 -1.98
N GLN A 15 -14.05 16.89 -2.72
CA GLN A 15 -13.03 16.45 -3.66
C GLN A 15 -11.87 15.80 -2.91
N PHE A 16 -11.37 14.69 -3.43
CA PHE A 16 -10.18 13.99 -2.93
C PHE A 16 -9.43 13.30 -4.06
N HIS A 17 -8.15 13.05 -3.88
CA HIS A 17 -7.28 12.61 -4.96
C HIS A 17 -7.16 11.09 -5.04
N ASP A 18 -6.97 10.43 -3.91
CA ASP A 18 -6.59 9.00 -3.84
C ASP A 18 -7.79 8.14 -3.40
N LEU A 19 -8.18 7.14 -4.18
CA LEU A 19 -9.17 6.13 -3.83
C LEU A 19 -8.51 4.74 -3.79
N TRP A 20 -8.50 4.12 -2.62
CA TRP A 20 -7.96 2.78 -2.45
C TRP A 20 -9.10 1.81 -2.25
N ILE A 21 -9.26 0.90 -3.19
CA ILE A 21 -10.23 -0.18 -3.11
C ILE A 21 -9.62 -1.30 -2.27
N SER A 22 -10.43 -1.97 -1.48
CA SER A 22 -10.04 -3.11 -0.66
C SER A 22 -11.23 -4.07 -0.52
N GLY A 23 -11.06 -5.15 0.23
CA GLY A 23 -12.10 -6.14 0.49
C GLY A 23 -11.56 -7.55 0.35
N GLY A 24 -12.41 -8.53 0.04
CA GLY A 24 -11.98 -9.87 -0.29
C GLY A 24 -11.24 -9.89 -1.65
N GLU A 25 -12.02 -9.95 -2.73
CA GLU A 25 -11.52 -9.76 -4.11
C GLU A 25 -12.36 -8.68 -4.79
N PRO A 26 -11.80 -7.48 -5.00
CA PRO A 26 -12.56 -6.35 -5.58
C PRO A 26 -13.15 -6.64 -6.95
N PHE A 27 -12.42 -7.38 -7.78
CA PHE A 27 -12.86 -7.69 -9.14
C PHE A 27 -14.02 -8.68 -9.23
N LEU A 28 -14.47 -9.27 -8.12
CA LEU A 28 -15.74 -10.01 -8.09
C LEU A 28 -16.95 -9.08 -8.10
N ARG A 29 -16.78 -7.79 -7.82
CA ARG A 29 -17.80 -6.79 -7.93
C ARG A 29 -17.98 -6.39 -9.41
N LYS A 30 -19.13 -6.76 -10.02
CA LYS A 30 -19.36 -6.60 -11.45
C LYS A 30 -19.46 -5.14 -11.91
N ASP A 31 -19.99 -4.25 -11.06
CA ASP A 31 -20.16 -2.81 -11.25
C ASP A 31 -18.99 -1.98 -10.69
N LEU A 32 -17.79 -2.57 -10.54
CA LEU A 32 -16.63 -1.88 -9.98
C LEU A 32 -16.20 -0.68 -10.84
N ALA A 33 -16.31 -0.77 -12.17
CA ALA A 33 -15.99 0.34 -13.07
C ALA A 33 -16.96 1.52 -12.86
N ASP A 34 -18.26 1.25 -12.71
CA ASP A 34 -19.26 2.29 -12.41
C ASP A 34 -18.98 2.97 -11.07
N VAL A 35 -18.61 2.19 -10.05
CA VAL A 35 -18.22 2.73 -8.73
C VAL A 35 -17.04 3.69 -8.85
N ILE A 36 -16.01 3.33 -9.60
CA ILE A 36 -14.83 4.19 -9.79
C ILE A 36 -15.22 5.44 -10.58
N GLN A 37 -16.04 5.29 -11.62
CA GLN A 37 -16.52 6.42 -12.42
C GLN A 37 -17.34 7.41 -11.59
N LEU A 38 -18.16 6.95 -10.63
CA LEU A 38 -18.87 7.85 -9.70
C LEU A 38 -17.91 8.77 -8.95
N PHE A 39 -16.87 8.21 -8.34
CA PHE A 39 -15.89 9.01 -7.58
C PHE A 39 -14.99 9.85 -8.50
N TYR A 40 -14.66 9.36 -9.67
CA TYR A 40 -13.93 10.12 -10.69
C TYR A 40 -14.67 11.39 -11.11
N VAL A 41 -16.00 11.29 -11.34
CA VAL A 41 -16.84 12.41 -11.78
C VAL A 41 -17.21 13.32 -10.60
N HIS A 42 -17.72 12.78 -9.50
CA HIS A 42 -18.26 13.58 -8.40
C HIS A 42 -17.15 14.18 -7.52
N ASN A 43 -16.09 13.42 -7.27
CA ASN A 43 -15.07 13.77 -6.25
C ASN A 43 -13.71 14.12 -6.87
N HIS A 44 -13.59 14.13 -8.20
CA HIS A 44 -12.35 14.41 -8.92
C HIS A 44 -11.19 13.48 -8.52
N VAL A 45 -11.50 12.20 -8.25
CA VAL A 45 -10.47 11.19 -8.00
C VAL A 45 -9.57 11.05 -9.23
N ARG A 46 -8.26 10.97 -9.02
CA ARG A 46 -7.26 10.87 -10.08
C ARG A 46 -6.28 9.71 -9.91
N ASP A 47 -6.13 9.18 -8.70
CA ASP A 47 -5.37 7.98 -8.41
C ASP A 47 -6.26 6.91 -7.78
N VAL A 48 -6.33 5.74 -8.41
CA VAL A 48 -7.07 4.58 -7.89
C VAL A 48 -6.13 3.40 -7.76
N ARG A 49 -6.19 2.73 -6.60
CA ARG A 49 -5.47 1.47 -6.34
C ARG A 49 -6.43 0.35 -6.10
N ILE A 50 -6.21 -0.77 -6.78
CA ILE A 50 -7.04 -1.96 -6.65
C ILE A 50 -6.14 -3.18 -6.46
N PRO A 51 -6.14 -3.82 -5.28
CA PRO A 51 -5.48 -5.10 -5.09
C PRO A 51 -6.30 -6.22 -5.73
N THR A 52 -5.63 -7.27 -6.19
CA THR A 52 -6.26 -8.49 -6.67
C THR A 52 -5.46 -9.73 -6.28
N ASN A 53 -6.15 -10.82 -6.03
CA ASN A 53 -5.54 -12.15 -5.88
C ASN A 53 -5.22 -12.80 -7.23
N GLY A 54 -5.63 -12.17 -8.34
CA GLY A 54 -5.38 -12.62 -9.70
C GLY A 54 -6.25 -13.79 -10.20
N LEU A 55 -7.16 -14.33 -9.36
CA LEU A 55 -8.03 -15.45 -9.76
C LEU A 55 -9.05 -15.11 -10.84
N PRO A 56 -9.78 -13.97 -10.77
CA PRO A 56 -10.78 -13.64 -11.78
C PRO A 56 -10.17 -12.94 -13.00
N THR A 57 -9.21 -13.58 -13.69
CA THR A 57 -8.42 -12.98 -14.78
C THR A 57 -9.27 -12.25 -15.81
N GLU A 58 -10.24 -12.95 -16.43
CA GLU A 58 -11.08 -12.37 -17.49
C GLU A 58 -11.88 -11.15 -17.00
N GLN A 59 -12.44 -11.26 -15.81
CA GLN A 59 -13.21 -10.17 -15.21
C GLN A 59 -12.33 -8.99 -14.84
N THR A 60 -11.14 -9.23 -14.31
CA THR A 60 -10.13 -8.21 -14.00
C THR A 60 -9.76 -7.44 -15.27
N VAL A 61 -9.39 -8.13 -16.32
CA VAL A 61 -9.01 -7.54 -17.61
C VAL A 61 -10.15 -6.70 -18.20
N ARG A 62 -11.38 -7.22 -18.18
CA ARG A 62 -12.56 -6.50 -18.67
C ARG A 62 -12.79 -5.20 -17.89
N ILE A 63 -12.83 -5.28 -16.56
CA ILE A 63 -13.10 -4.12 -15.71
C ILE A 63 -11.96 -3.08 -15.81
N VAL A 64 -10.70 -3.51 -15.87
CA VAL A 64 -9.56 -2.61 -16.04
C VAL A 64 -9.66 -1.83 -17.34
N ARG A 65 -10.02 -2.49 -18.47
CA ARG A 65 -10.24 -1.80 -19.75
C ARG A 65 -11.37 -0.78 -19.65
N GLU A 66 -12.49 -1.17 -19.07
CA GLU A 66 -13.65 -0.31 -18.88
C GLU A 66 -13.33 0.94 -18.07
N ILE A 67 -12.57 0.81 -16.97
CA ILE A 67 -12.10 1.94 -16.17
C ILE A 67 -11.20 2.88 -16.99
N LEU A 68 -10.23 2.33 -17.73
CA LEU A 68 -9.30 3.11 -18.55
C LEU A 68 -9.98 3.85 -19.69
N GLU A 69 -11.03 3.27 -20.26
CA GLU A 69 -11.84 3.88 -21.33
C GLU A 69 -12.74 5.00 -20.79
N THR A 70 -13.37 4.80 -19.63
CA THR A 70 -14.34 5.74 -19.06
C THR A 70 -13.72 6.84 -18.21
N CYS A 71 -12.51 6.62 -17.66
CA CYS A 71 -11.81 7.53 -16.76
C CYS A 71 -10.43 7.89 -17.31
N SER A 72 -10.36 8.60 -18.44
CA SER A 72 -9.13 8.80 -19.24
C SER A 72 -7.98 9.53 -18.52
N GLU A 73 -8.27 10.38 -17.51
CA GLU A 73 -7.27 11.11 -16.73
C GLU A 73 -6.85 10.35 -15.44
N LEU A 74 -7.50 9.21 -15.16
CA LEU A 74 -7.23 8.42 -13.98
C LEU A 74 -5.88 7.72 -14.09
N GLN A 75 -5.08 7.76 -13.03
CA GLN A 75 -3.95 6.85 -12.84
C GLN A 75 -4.48 5.60 -12.12
N LEU A 76 -4.42 4.46 -12.77
CA LEU A 76 -4.89 3.19 -12.23
C LEU A 76 -3.72 2.31 -11.83
N GLU A 77 -3.62 1.96 -10.56
CA GLU A 77 -2.63 1.04 -10.02
C GLU A 77 -3.32 -0.30 -9.69
N ILE A 78 -2.83 -1.38 -10.27
CA ILE A 78 -3.25 -2.74 -9.94
C ILE A 78 -2.16 -3.44 -9.18
N ASP A 79 -2.48 -3.87 -7.95
CA ASP A 79 -1.56 -4.59 -7.06
C ASP A 79 -1.88 -6.08 -7.08
N VAL A 80 -1.14 -6.87 -7.85
CA VAL A 80 -1.33 -8.34 -7.87
C VAL A 80 -0.62 -8.96 -6.67
N SER A 81 -1.36 -9.69 -5.88
CA SER A 81 -0.84 -10.35 -4.67
C SER A 81 -0.12 -11.64 -5.02
N ILE A 82 1.20 -11.69 -4.77
CA ILE A 82 2.03 -12.89 -4.96
C ILE A 82 2.91 -13.10 -3.72
N ASP A 83 2.68 -14.19 -2.99
CA ASP A 83 3.35 -14.44 -1.71
C ASP A 83 4.42 -15.54 -1.77
N GLY A 84 4.69 -16.14 -2.91
CA GLY A 84 5.68 -17.19 -3.11
C GLY A 84 5.62 -17.77 -4.51
N PHE A 85 6.43 -18.79 -4.78
CA PHE A 85 6.38 -19.52 -6.04
C PHE A 85 5.41 -20.71 -5.97
N GLY A 86 4.59 -20.88 -7.00
CA GLY A 86 3.73 -22.05 -7.19
C GLY A 86 2.98 -22.48 -5.93
N GLN A 87 3.29 -23.68 -5.44
CA GLN A 87 2.62 -24.27 -4.27
C GLN A 87 2.76 -23.46 -2.97
N THR A 88 3.85 -22.72 -2.76
CA THR A 88 4.00 -21.87 -1.57
C THR A 88 2.93 -20.76 -1.59
N HIS A 89 2.75 -20.11 -2.74
CA HIS A 89 1.71 -19.12 -2.91
C HIS A 89 0.31 -19.72 -2.68
N ASP A 90 0.03 -20.86 -3.33
CA ASP A 90 -1.27 -21.53 -3.23
C ASP A 90 -1.63 -21.93 -1.80
N ARG A 91 -0.64 -22.42 -1.01
CA ARG A 91 -0.86 -22.75 0.41
C ARG A 91 -1.16 -21.51 1.24
N ILE A 92 -0.38 -20.43 1.09
CA ILE A 92 -0.60 -19.17 1.83
C ILE A 92 -1.98 -18.57 1.51
N ARG A 93 -2.38 -18.64 0.25
CA ARG A 93 -3.68 -18.14 -0.22
C ARG A 93 -4.84 -19.12 0.00
N ALA A 94 -4.54 -20.35 0.39
CA ALA A 94 -5.51 -21.45 0.50
C ALA A 94 -6.34 -21.65 -0.79
N ALA A 95 -5.69 -21.52 -1.95
CA ALA A 95 -6.31 -21.59 -3.28
C ALA A 95 -5.39 -22.28 -4.28
N GLN A 96 -5.65 -23.55 -4.57
CA GLN A 96 -4.90 -24.38 -5.53
C GLN A 96 -4.94 -23.74 -6.92
N GLY A 97 -3.77 -23.61 -7.59
CA GLY A 97 -3.63 -23.04 -8.94
C GLY A 97 -3.77 -21.51 -8.97
N ASN A 98 -3.75 -20.84 -7.80
CA ASN A 98 -3.85 -19.39 -7.75
C ASN A 98 -2.60 -18.74 -8.33
N PHE A 99 -1.41 -19.34 -8.12
CA PHE A 99 -0.16 -18.79 -8.66
C PHE A 99 -0.24 -18.66 -10.18
N GLU A 100 -0.59 -19.73 -10.87
CA GLU A 100 -0.68 -19.77 -12.35
C GLU A 100 -1.71 -18.73 -12.86
N LYS A 101 -2.87 -18.63 -12.18
CA LYS A 101 -3.91 -17.65 -12.54
C LYS A 101 -3.44 -16.20 -12.30
N ALA A 102 -2.75 -15.93 -11.21
CA ALA A 102 -2.21 -14.62 -10.95
C ALA A 102 -1.13 -14.23 -11.97
N MET A 103 -0.29 -15.20 -12.40
CA MET A 103 0.71 -14.97 -13.46
C MET A 103 0.05 -14.71 -14.81
N GLU A 104 -1.03 -15.42 -15.15
CA GLU A 104 -1.85 -15.15 -16.33
C GLU A 104 -2.45 -13.74 -16.29
N THR A 105 -2.97 -13.32 -15.13
CA THR A 105 -3.52 -11.97 -14.93
C THR A 105 -2.46 -10.91 -15.13
N ILE A 106 -1.24 -11.09 -14.58
CA ILE A 106 -0.11 -10.17 -14.78
C ILE A 106 0.20 -10.03 -16.26
N ALA A 107 0.35 -11.14 -17.00
CA ALA A 107 0.68 -11.10 -18.42
C ALA A 107 -0.37 -10.37 -19.25
N GLN A 108 -1.66 -10.54 -18.95
CA GLN A 108 -2.74 -9.82 -19.65
C GLN A 108 -2.77 -8.34 -19.30
N LEU A 109 -2.49 -7.96 -18.05
CA LEU A 109 -2.39 -6.54 -17.62
C LEU A 109 -1.15 -5.86 -18.23
N GLU A 110 -0.01 -6.56 -18.36
CA GLU A 110 1.16 -6.02 -19.08
C GLU A 110 0.80 -5.67 -20.54
N ASN A 111 0.03 -6.53 -21.23
CA ASN A 111 -0.44 -6.24 -22.58
C ASN A 111 -1.32 -4.98 -22.65
N ILE A 112 -2.24 -4.79 -21.69
CA ILE A 112 -3.06 -3.56 -21.62
C ILE A 112 -2.17 -2.34 -21.42
N ARG A 113 -1.18 -2.43 -20.55
CA ARG A 113 -0.28 -1.33 -20.21
C ARG A 113 0.51 -0.81 -21.41
N THR A 114 0.82 -1.65 -22.39
CA THR A 114 1.54 -1.21 -23.62
C THR A 114 0.81 -0.11 -24.38
N VAL A 115 -0.52 -0.07 -24.29
CA VAL A 115 -1.39 0.91 -24.96
C VAL A 115 -2.08 1.88 -24.00
N SER A 116 -1.94 1.68 -22.70
CA SER A 116 -2.56 2.50 -21.64
C SER A 116 -1.52 2.98 -20.64
N PRO A 117 -0.86 4.13 -20.91
CA PRO A 117 0.25 4.61 -20.08
C PRO A 117 -0.15 5.07 -18.68
N ASN A 118 -1.43 5.20 -18.42
CA ASN A 118 -2.02 5.51 -17.12
C ASN A 118 -2.34 4.27 -16.27
N LEU A 119 -2.11 3.05 -16.79
CA LEU A 119 -2.09 1.83 -16.00
C LEU A 119 -0.69 1.59 -15.42
N THR A 120 -0.62 1.35 -14.12
CA THR A 120 0.58 0.86 -13.43
C THR A 120 0.33 -0.50 -12.82
N LEU A 121 1.35 -1.35 -12.85
CA LEU A 121 1.25 -2.72 -12.38
C LEU A 121 2.28 -3.00 -11.29
N TYR A 122 1.79 -3.41 -10.14
CA TYR A 122 2.60 -3.71 -8.96
C TYR A 122 2.40 -5.15 -8.50
N ILE A 123 3.41 -5.69 -7.85
CA ILE A 123 3.29 -6.90 -7.05
C ILE A 123 3.23 -6.50 -5.57
N ASN A 124 2.39 -7.19 -4.81
CA ASN A 124 2.34 -7.07 -3.36
C ASN A 124 2.62 -8.42 -2.72
N THR A 125 3.71 -8.51 -1.97
CA THR A 125 4.10 -9.71 -1.22
C THR A 125 3.97 -9.46 0.28
N VAL A 126 3.16 -10.27 0.95
CA VAL A 126 3.07 -10.28 2.41
C VAL A 126 4.10 -11.27 2.95
N ILE A 127 5.04 -10.75 3.75
CA ILE A 127 6.10 -11.54 4.38
C ILE A 127 5.51 -12.31 5.55
N THR A 128 5.64 -13.64 5.51
CA THR A 128 5.17 -14.58 6.52
C THR A 128 6.29 -15.55 6.89
N GLN A 129 6.08 -16.33 7.95
CA GLN A 129 6.99 -17.41 8.32
C GLN A 129 7.15 -18.45 7.20
N GLU A 130 6.11 -18.67 6.39
CA GLU A 130 6.09 -19.69 5.36
C GLU A 130 6.90 -19.29 4.11
N ASN A 131 6.88 -18.01 3.72
CA ASN A 131 7.55 -17.53 2.50
C ASN A 131 8.88 -16.79 2.75
N LYS A 132 9.29 -16.56 3.98
CA LYS A 132 10.47 -15.75 4.33
C LYS A 132 11.74 -16.07 3.56
N ASN A 133 11.93 -17.34 3.16
CA ASN A 133 13.09 -17.81 2.40
C ASN A 133 12.94 -17.61 0.88
N GLU A 134 11.75 -17.31 0.40
CA GLU A 134 11.44 -17.10 -1.02
C GLU A 134 11.32 -15.62 -1.41
N VAL A 135 10.96 -14.75 -0.48
CA VAL A 135 10.62 -13.33 -0.74
C VAL A 135 11.67 -12.60 -1.57
N THR A 136 12.95 -12.76 -1.23
CA THR A 136 14.04 -12.09 -1.97
C THR A 136 14.17 -12.65 -3.39
N LYS A 137 14.11 -13.96 -3.55
CA LYS A 137 14.17 -14.63 -4.85
C LYS A 137 12.98 -14.25 -5.72
N LEU A 138 11.81 -14.14 -5.12
CA LEU A 138 10.59 -13.70 -5.79
C LEU A 138 10.74 -12.27 -6.31
N GLY A 139 11.27 -11.37 -5.49
CA GLY A 139 11.54 -10.00 -5.89
C GLY A 139 12.55 -9.87 -7.04
N GLU A 140 13.63 -10.63 -7.01
CA GLU A 140 14.61 -10.66 -8.10
C GLU A 140 14.01 -11.26 -9.38
N HIS A 141 13.20 -12.33 -9.25
CA HIS A 141 12.51 -12.95 -10.39
C HIS A 141 11.60 -11.93 -11.12
N PHE A 142 10.76 -11.22 -10.38
CA PHE A 142 9.88 -10.22 -10.98
C PHE A 142 10.65 -9.06 -11.61
N LYS A 143 11.70 -8.58 -10.94
CA LYS A 143 12.55 -7.51 -11.46
C LYS A 143 13.23 -7.88 -12.79
N GLN A 144 13.62 -9.15 -12.96
CA GLN A 144 14.36 -9.61 -14.13
C GLN A 144 13.47 -9.98 -15.32
N ASN A 145 12.26 -10.47 -15.05
CA ASN A 145 11.45 -11.13 -16.07
C ASN A 145 10.15 -10.36 -16.43
N TYR A 146 9.80 -9.32 -15.66
CA TYR A 146 8.53 -8.58 -15.84
C TYR A 146 8.76 -7.08 -15.87
N ASP A 147 7.99 -6.39 -16.70
CA ASP A 147 8.03 -4.92 -16.76
C ASP A 147 7.04 -4.31 -15.77
N LEU A 148 7.30 -4.41 -14.48
CA LEU A 148 6.48 -3.86 -13.41
C LEU A 148 6.88 -2.43 -13.05
N ASP A 149 5.95 -1.68 -12.42
CA ASP A 149 6.18 -0.35 -11.87
C ASP A 149 6.68 -0.40 -10.42
N GLY A 150 6.47 -1.52 -9.72
CA GLY A 150 6.96 -1.72 -8.35
C GLY A 150 6.66 -3.07 -7.75
N HIS A 151 7.27 -3.31 -6.57
CA HIS A 151 7.01 -4.49 -5.77
C HIS A 151 6.97 -4.09 -4.29
N TYR A 152 5.83 -4.23 -3.65
CA TYR A 152 5.67 -3.96 -2.23
C TYR A 152 5.97 -5.21 -1.39
N PHE A 153 6.81 -5.04 -0.37
CA PHE A 153 7.12 -6.07 0.61
C PHE A 153 6.57 -5.62 1.97
N GLN A 154 5.55 -6.29 2.44
CA GLN A 154 4.84 -5.93 3.67
C GLN A 154 4.89 -7.08 4.66
N ILE A 155 5.17 -6.79 5.93
CA ILE A 155 5.02 -7.83 6.96
C ILE A 155 3.54 -8.06 7.24
N ILE A 156 3.18 -9.34 7.51
CA ILE A 156 1.84 -9.71 7.91
C ILE A 156 1.40 -8.90 9.15
N ARG A 157 0.19 -8.40 9.14
CA ARG A 157 -0.38 -7.54 10.19
C ARG A 157 -1.78 -7.97 10.62
N GLY A 158 -2.27 -7.37 11.72
CA GLY A 158 -3.57 -7.67 12.27
C GLY A 158 -3.63 -9.05 12.93
N ASP A 159 -4.80 -9.65 12.95
CA ASP A 159 -5.07 -10.94 13.57
C ASP A 159 -5.32 -12.00 12.47
N PRO A 160 -4.29 -12.62 11.91
CA PRO A 160 -4.47 -13.66 10.92
C PRO A 160 -5.12 -14.90 11.56
N LYS A 161 -5.89 -15.64 10.77
CA LYS A 161 -6.50 -16.90 11.23
C LYS A 161 -5.46 -17.91 11.72
N ASP A 162 -4.31 -17.94 11.04
CA ASP A 162 -3.15 -18.74 11.45
C ASP A 162 -2.07 -17.79 12.00
N THR A 163 -1.94 -17.74 13.30
CA THR A 163 -0.97 -16.87 13.99
C THR A 163 0.48 -17.33 13.80
N SER A 164 0.72 -18.58 13.41
CA SER A 164 2.08 -19.08 13.11
C SER A 164 2.72 -18.35 11.93
N LEU A 165 1.92 -17.80 11.02
CA LEU A 165 2.39 -16.99 9.89
C LEU A 165 3.10 -15.71 10.33
N GLN A 166 2.86 -15.20 11.54
CA GLN A 166 3.48 -13.99 12.09
C GLN A 166 4.85 -14.22 12.72
N ALA A 167 5.32 -15.46 12.86
CA ALA A 167 6.51 -15.82 13.62
C ALA A 167 7.85 -15.55 12.88
N VAL A 168 7.93 -14.52 12.05
CA VAL A 168 9.19 -14.13 11.39
C VAL A 168 10.10 -13.47 12.43
N SER A 169 11.33 -14.00 12.60
CA SER A 169 12.27 -13.42 13.54
C SER A 169 12.76 -12.04 13.08
N THR A 170 13.14 -11.18 14.03
CA THR A 170 13.67 -9.83 13.73
C THR A 170 14.91 -9.89 12.84
N LYS A 171 15.75 -10.91 13.01
CA LYS A 171 16.95 -11.12 12.17
C LYS A 171 16.56 -11.43 10.72
N GLU A 172 15.61 -12.33 10.52
CA GLU A 172 15.14 -12.69 9.18
C GLU A 172 14.44 -11.50 8.49
N LEU A 173 13.57 -10.79 9.22
CA LEU A 173 12.92 -9.61 8.68
C LEU A 173 13.92 -8.52 8.27
N MET A 174 14.97 -8.32 9.08
CA MET A 174 16.05 -7.39 8.74
C MET A 174 16.73 -7.78 7.43
N GLN A 175 17.08 -9.06 7.26
CA GLN A 175 17.72 -9.56 6.04
C GLN A 175 16.81 -9.39 4.82
N ILE A 176 15.52 -9.69 4.96
CA ILE A 176 14.53 -9.51 3.88
C ILE A 176 14.43 -8.03 3.49
N TYR A 177 14.29 -7.12 4.45
CA TYR A 177 14.20 -5.68 4.15
C TYR A 177 15.49 -5.11 3.56
N GLN A 178 16.65 -5.61 3.98
CA GLN A 178 17.94 -5.25 3.38
C GLN A 178 18.01 -5.67 1.91
N ALA A 179 17.45 -6.82 1.54
CA ALA A 179 17.40 -7.29 0.16
C ALA A 179 16.28 -6.61 -0.64
N ALA A 180 15.12 -6.33 -0.04
CA ALA A 180 13.98 -5.70 -0.69
C ALA A 180 14.23 -4.23 -1.07
N LEU A 181 15.02 -3.50 -0.27
CA LEU A 181 15.24 -2.08 -0.50
C LEU A 181 15.92 -1.76 -1.85
N PRO A 182 16.99 -2.47 -2.28
CA PRO A 182 17.56 -2.29 -3.62
C PRO A 182 16.59 -2.64 -4.75
N LEU A 183 15.69 -3.62 -4.53
CA LEU A 183 14.64 -3.95 -5.49
C LEU A 183 13.67 -2.77 -5.68
N ASN A 184 13.23 -2.16 -4.58
CA ASN A 184 12.38 -0.96 -4.66
C ASN A 184 13.13 0.22 -5.31
N PHE A 185 14.42 0.39 -5.06
CA PHE A 185 15.22 1.44 -5.69
C PHE A 185 15.28 1.29 -7.21
N HIS A 186 15.32 0.05 -7.72
CA HIS A 186 15.26 -0.22 -9.15
C HIS A 186 14.00 0.39 -9.78
N TYR A 187 12.83 0.19 -9.16
CA TYR A 187 11.57 0.69 -9.68
C TYR A 187 11.42 2.21 -9.61
N THR A 188 12.19 2.91 -8.76
CA THR A 188 12.11 4.39 -8.69
C THR A 188 12.51 5.07 -10.00
N SER A 189 13.24 4.39 -10.89
CA SER A 189 13.58 4.90 -12.22
C SER A 189 12.35 5.04 -13.12
N LYS A 190 11.33 4.21 -12.90
CA LYS A 190 10.08 4.19 -13.66
C LYS A 190 9.05 5.24 -13.19
N LEU A 191 9.20 5.77 -11.98
CA LEU A 191 8.32 6.81 -11.43
C LEU A 191 8.43 8.16 -12.16
N SER A 192 9.41 8.30 -13.04
CA SER A 192 9.64 9.51 -13.82
C SER A 192 9.23 9.32 -15.28
N ARG A 193 7.93 9.45 -15.55
CA ARG A 193 7.36 9.33 -16.91
C ARG A 193 7.61 10.55 -17.80
N LYS A 194 8.00 11.70 -17.22
CA LYS A 194 8.36 12.92 -17.94
C LYS A 194 9.81 13.25 -17.61
N HIS A 195 10.70 13.23 -18.59
CA HIS A 195 12.10 13.65 -18.43
C HIS A 195 12.18 15.11 -17.97
N SER A 196 12.23 15.31 -16.67
CA SER A 196 12.35 16.61 -16.01
C SER A 196 13.72 16.76 -15.36
N ARG A 197 14.26 17.97 -15.32
CA ARG A 197 15.50 18.28 -14.56
C ARG A 197 15.40 17.89 -13.07
N LEU A 198 14.18 17.73 -12.55
CA LEU A 198 13.93 17.35 -11.17
C LEU A 198 13.80 15.83 -10.93
N ASP A 199 13.91 15.01 -11.99
CA ASP A 199 13.69 13.56 -11.86
C ASP A 199 14.71 12.88 -10.96
N GLY A 200 15.96 13.33 -11.01
CA GLY A 200 16.99 12.85 -10.08
C GLY A 200 16.64 13.12 -8.62
N LEU A 201 16.12 14.31 -8.32
CA LEU A 201 15.67 14.68 -6.98
C LEU A 201 14.43 13.89 -6.56
N ARG A 202 13.45 13.73 -7.44
CA ARG A 202 12.24 12.93 -7.19
C ARG A 202 12.59 11.48 -6.86
N ARG A 203 13.45 10.84 -7.69
CA ARG A 203 13.93 9.47 -7.43
C ARG A 203 14.64 9.34 -6.08
N ALA A 204 15.53 10.30 -5.79
CA ALA A 204 16.24 10.31 -4.51
C ALA A 204 15.28 10.47 -3.32
N PHE A 205 14.24 11.27 -3.46
CA PHE A 205 13.21 11.45 -2.46
C PHE A 205 12.39 10.15 -2.25
N TRP A 206 12.02 9.45 -3.32
CA TRP A 206 11.34 8.15 -3.24
C TRP A 206 12.21 7.09 -2.56
N LYS A 207 13.51 7.03 -2.92
CA LYS A 207 14.46 6.13 -2.25
C LYS A 207 14.56 6.41 -0.75
N ALA A 208 14.62 7.68 -0.36
CA ALA A 208 14.60 8.09 1.04
C ALA A 208 13.28 7.67 1.73
N GLY A 209 12.15 7.79 1.04
CA GLY A 209 10.84 7.36 1.52
C GLY A 209 10.77 5.84 1.77
N TYR A 210 11.23 5.02 0.84
CA TYR A 210 11.31 3.56 1.02
C TYR A 210 12.20 3.19 2.21
N SER A 211 13.40 3.78 2.31
CA SER A 211 14.31 3.52 3.42
C SER A 211 13.70 3.92 4.76
N PHE A 212 13.06 5.09 4.84
CA PHE A 212 12.38 5.55 6.05
C PHE A 212 11.21 4.64 6.42
N SER A 213 10.43 4.17 5.44
CA SER A 213 9.29 3.31 5.69
C SER A 213 9.71 1.94 6.22
N TYR A 214 10.73 1.32 5.63
CA TYR A 214 11.25 0.04 6.12
C TYR A 214 11.90 0.15 7.50
N ASP A 215 12.68 1.20 7.75
CA ASP A 215 13.25 1.47 9.08
C ASP A 215 12.14 1.65 10.13
N THR A 216 11.08 2.38 9.78
CA THR A 216 9.93 2.60 10.68
C THR A 216 9.17 1.30 10.94
N GLN A 217 8.87 0.50 9.90
CA GLN A 217 8.19 -0.79 10.06
C GLN A 217 9.03 -1.76 10.87
N PHE A 218 10.33 -1.87 10.54
CA PHE A 218 11.24 -2.74 11.26
C PHE A 218 11.36 -2.36 12.74
N SER A 219 11.59 -1.08 13.03
CA SER A 219 11.73 -0.59 14.40
C SER A 219 10.45 -0.78 15.20
N ASN A 220 9.29 -0.64 14.55
CA ASN A 220 8.01 -0.92 15.18
C ASN A 220 7.85 -2.42 15.48
N TYR A 221 8.10 -3.28 14.49
CA TYR A 221 7.98 -4.73 14.63
C TYR A 221 8.96 -5.30 15.68
N ALA A 222 10.24 -4.91 15.59
CA ALA A 222 11.31 -5.49 16.40
C ALA A 222 11.34 -4.95 17.83
N TYR A 223 10.97 -3.68 18.02
CA TYR A 223 11.20 -2.97 19.29
C TYR A 223 9.96 -2.24 19.83
N GLY A 224 8.81 -2.36 19.18
CA GLY A 224 7.62 -1.58 19.56
C GLY A 224 7.82 -0.07 19.48
N THR A 225 8.78 0.39 18.67
CA THR A 225 9.10 1.81 18.56
C THR A 225 7.97 2.58 17.89
N LYS A 226 7.52 3.67 18.51
CA LYS A 226 6.48 4.53 17.95
C LYS A 226 6.97 5.26 16.70
N TRP A 227 6.04 5.58 15.83
CA TRP A 227 6.33 6.38 14.65
C TRP A 227 6.86 7.77 15.02
N LYS A 228 7.73 8.33 14.19
CA LYS A 228 8.24 9.70 14.34
C LYS A 228 7.23 10.77 13.92
N MET A 229 6.04 10.37 13.56
CA MET A 229 4.90 11.20 13.12
C MET A 229 3.61 10.73 13.78
N PRO A 230 2.61 11.61 13.98
CA PRO A 230 1.29 11.17 14.41
C PRO A 230 0.60 10.39 13.29
N CYS A 231 -0.22 9.41 13.67
CA CYS A 231 -1.12 8.73 12.73
C CYS A 231 -2.24 9.70 12.29
N THR A 232 -2.50 9.77 10.98
CA THR A 232 -3.51 10.65 10.38
C THR A 232 -4.86 9.98 10.16
N ALA A 233 -5.04 8.73 10.63
CA ALA A 233 -6.27 7.98 10.51
C ALA A 233 -7.49 8.78 11.02
N GLY A 234 -8.53 8.84 10.19
CA GLY A 234 -9.74 9.62 10.46
C GLY A 234 -9.60 11.13 10.27
N GLN A 235 -8.41 11.65 9.90
CA GLN A 235 -8.15 13.07 9.62
C GLN A 235 -7.97 13.33 8.12
N THR A 236 -7.13 12.55 7.46
CA THR A 236 -6.80 12.67 6.03
C THR A 236 -7.30 11.47 5.23
N SER A 237 -7.57 10.37 5.89
CA SER A 237 -8.07 9.13 5.31
C SER A 237 -9.11 8.47 6.21
N ILE A 238 -10.01 7.69 5.62
CA ILE A 238 -11.05 6.95 6.30
C ILE A 238 -11.32 5.63 5.58
N VAL A 239 -11.82 4.64 6.29
CA VAL A 239 -12.22 3.35 5.74
C VAL A 239 -13.73 3.23 5.78
N ILE A 240 -14.32 2.83 4.67
CA ILE A 240 -15.74 2.53 4.53
C ILE A 240 -15.86 1.08 4.08
N ASP A 241 -16.43 0.24 4.94
CA ASP A 241 -16.60 -1.18 4.68
C ASP A 241 -17.76 -1.43 3.68
N TYR A 242 -17.78 -2.61 3.08
CA TYR A 242 -18.79 -3.00 2.09
C TYR A 242 -20.24 -2.92 2.59
N ASN A 243 -20.47 -3.02 3.91
CA ASN A 243 -21.75 -2.91 4.58
C ASN A 243 -22.08 -1.49 5.06
N ALA A 244 -21.30 -0.49 4.63
CA ALA A 244 -21.39 0.93 5.01
C ALA A 244 -20.93 1.23 6.45
N ASP A 245 -20.29 0.31 7.15
CA ASP A 245 -19.62 0.63 8.40
C ASP A 245 -18.42 1.53 8.14
N ILE A 246 -18.19 2.48 9.05
CA ILE A 246 -17.09 3.43 8.93
C ILE A 246 -16.09 3.20 10.05
N ARG A 247 -14.80 3.25 9.67
CA ARG A 247 -13.66 3.15 10.59
C ARG A 247 -12.67 4.28 10.29
N VAL A 248 -11.98 4.75 11.27
CA VAL A 248 -10.82 5.65 11.04
C VAL A 248 -9.63 4.87 10.43
N CYS A 249 -9.54 3.57 10.72
CA CYS A 249 -8.51 2.65 10.23
C CYS A 249 -9.07 1.22 10.19
N GLU A 250 -8.62 0.38 9.25
CA GLU A 250 -9.06 -1.02 9.13
C GLU A 250 -8.76 -1.86 10.38
N LEU A 251 -7.72 -1.50 11.16
CA LEU A 251 -7.35 -2.19 12.40
C LEU A 251 -8.14 -1.72 13.63
N ARG A 252 -9.05 -0.76 13.47
CA ARG A 252 -9.88 -0.24 14.56
C ARG A 252 -11.35 -0.63 14.34
N LYS A 253 -12.12 -0.66 15.43
CA LYS A 253 -13.55 -1.01 15.37
C LYS A 253 -14.35 0.02 14.57
N PRO A 254 -15.48 -0.35 13.97
CA PRO A 254 -16.41 0.58 13.36
C PRO A 254 -16.87 1.62 14.39
N ILE A 255 -16.97 2.87 13.95
CA ILE A 255 -17.44 3.99 14.76
C ILE A 255 -18.84 4.48 14.37
N GLY A 256 -19.42 3.89 13.36
CA GLY A 256 -20.75 4.18 12.87
C GLY A 256 -21.05 3.43 11.57
N ASN A 257 -22.25 3.64 11.06
CA ASN A 257 -22.67 3.14 9.75
C ASN A 257 -23.29 4.28 8.95
N LEU A 258 -22.86 4.45 7.69
CA LEU A 258 -23.30 5.57 6.83
C LEU A 258 -24.83 5.62 6.64
N ARG A 259 -25.52 4.49 6.70
CA ARG A 259 -26.98 4.46 6.59
C ARG A 259 -27.67 5.21 7.72
N HIS A 260 -27.08 5.22 8.92
CA HIS A 260 -27.59 6.02 10.06
C HIS A 260 -27.42 7.52 9.85
N TYR A 261 -26.53 7.92 8.95
CA TYR A 261 -26.31 9.30 8.52
C TYR A 261 -27.01 9.62 7.18
N GLY A 262 -27.90 8.74 6.69
CA GLY A 262 -28.61 8.91 5.42
C GLY A 262 -27.68 8.81 4.18
N MET A 263 -26.55 8.14 4.30
CA MET A 263 -25.47 8.10 3.30
C MET A 263 -24.84 9.48 3.04
N ASP A 264 -25.00 10.44 3.95
CA ASP A 264 -24.38 11.77 3.90
C ASP A 264 -23.01 11.77 4.61
N PHE A 265 -21.96 11.89 3.81
CA PHE A 265 -20.58 11.91 4.31
C PHE A 265 -20.30 13.14 5.18
N ASN A 266 -20.82 14.31 4.84
CA ASN A 266 -20.58 15.53 5.60
C ASN A 266 -21.21 15.46 6.99
N HIS A 267 -22.39 14.86 7.10
CA HIS A 267 -23.04 14.61 8.37
C HIS A 267 -22.19 13.72 9.27
N PHE A 268 -21.69 12.58 8.71
CA PHE A 268 -20.74 11.72 9.43
C PHE A 268 -19.43 12.45 9.75
N TRP A 269 -18.84 13.18 8.79
CA TRP A 269 -17.53 13.81 8.95
C TRP A 269 -17.49 14.82 10.09
N THR A 270 -18.60 15.47 10.37
CA THR A 270 -18.76 16.42 11.48
C THR A 270 -19.28 15.79 12.77
N SER A 271 -19.50 14.47 12.81
CA SER A 271 -20.05 13.76 13.94
C SER A 271 -19.16 13.76 15.19
N PHE A 272 -19.77 13.57 16.34
CA PHE A 272 -19.05 13.42 17.61
C PHE A 272 -18.23 12.12 17.64
N GLU A 273 -18.76 11.03 17.11
CA GLU A 273 -18.16 9.71 17.07
C GLU A 273 -16.80 9.75 16.35
N ARG A 274 -16.76 10.39 15.17
CA ARG A 274 -15.50 10.56 14.43
C ARG A 274 -14.50 11.40 15.21
N ARG A 275 -14.92 12.55 15.75
CA ARG A 275 -14.01 13.45 16.52
C ARG A 275 -13.41 12.73 17.71
N ARG A 276 -14.25 12.04 18.50
CA ARG A 276 -13.82 11.23 19.66
C ARG A 276 -12.79 10.18 19.26
N GLU A 277 -13.02 9.46 18.16
CA GLU A 277 -12.11 8.42 17.71
C GLU A 277 -10.77 8.97 17.19
N VAL A 278 -10.80 10.10 16.48
CA VAL A 278 -9.57 10.81 16.07
C VAL A 278 -8.75 11.25 17.28
N ASP A 279 -9.39 11.76 18.32
CA ASP A 279 -8.70 12.14 19.56
C ASP A 279 -8.16 10.89 20.28
N GLN A 280 -8.89 9.78 20.25
CA GLN A 280 -8.41 8.51 20.81
C GLN A 280 -7.16 8.00 20.05
N VAL A 281 -7.12 8.08 18.71
CA VAL A 281 -5.91 7.75 17.91
C VAL A 281 -4.70 8.57 18.35
N LYS A 282 -4.89 9.86 18.65
CA LYS A 282 -3.81 10.72 19.16
C LYS A 282 -3.37 10.34 20.57
N LEU A 283 -4.33 10.07 21.47
CA LEU A 283 -4.08 9.67 22.87
C LEU A 283 -3.36 8.33 22.93
N ASP A 284 -3.79 7.35 22.16
CA ASP A 284 -3.16 6.04 22.07
C ASP A 284 -1.73 6.13 21.49
N LYS A 285 -1.37 7.29 20.89
CA LYS A 285 -0.14 7.44 20.09
C LYS A 285 -0.01 6.28 19.12
N CYS A 286 -1.09 6.04 18.39
CA CYS A 286 -1.27 4.88 17.55
C CYS A 286 -0.10 4.71 16.59
N PHE A 287 0.39 3.49 16.49
CA PHE A 287 1.48 3.08 15.61
C PHE A 287 1.32 1.60 15.27
N CYS A 288 1.74 1.23 14.08
CA CYS A 288 1.61 -0.15 13.59
C CYS A 288 2.51 -0.37 12.38
N THR A 289 2.44 -1.56 11.79
CA THR A 289 3.11 -1.90 10.53
C THR A 289 2.25 -1.64 9.29
N HIS A 290 1.09 -0.99 9.45
CA HIS A 290 0.14 -0.71 8.36
C HIS A 290 0.68 0.34 7.40
N ILE A 291 1.20 -0.10 6.26
CA ILE A 291 1.95 0.75 5.32
C ILE A 291 1.11 1.86 4.70
N CYS A 292 -0.18 1.60 4.41
CA CYS A 292 -1.06 2.60 3.79
C CYS A 292 -1.21 3.83 4.69
N PHE A 293 -1.58 3.62 5.96
CA PHE A 293 -1.70 4.71 6.94
C PHE A 293 -0.34 5.33 7.30
N MET A 294 0.72 4.54 7.23
CA MET A 294 2.07 5.07 7.43
C MET A 294 2.47 6.03 6.31
N TYR A 295 2.25 5.69 5.05
CA TYR A 295 2.53 6.58 3.92
C TYR A 295 1.66 7.84 3.95
N ASP A 296 0.37 7.71 4.26
CA ASP A 296 -0.51 8.85 4.44
C ASP A 296 0.01 9.78 5.54
N SER A 297 0.36 9.23 6.71
CA SER A 297 0.94 9.98 7.82
C SER A 297 2.30 10.62 7.48
N MET A 298 3.14 9.95 6.70
CA MET A 298 4.40 10.51 6.20
C MET A 298 4.17 11.75 5.35
N ARG A 299 3.27 11.65 4.35
CA ARG A 299 2.94 12.75 3.42
C ARG A 299 2.45 14.00 4.15
N HIS A 300 1.68 13.84 5.22
CA HIS A 300 1.10 14.93 6.00
C HIS A 300 1.96 15.40 7.18
N SER A 301 3.12 14.77 7.41
CA SER A 301 4.03 15.17 8.49
C SER A 301 5.11 16.14 8.01
N LYS A 302 5.00 17.42 8.39
CA LYS A 302 6.06 18.42 8.14
C LYS A 302 7.42 17.95 8.67
N ARG A 303 7.46 17.31 9.84
CA ARG A 303 8.70 16.75 10.41
C ARG A 303 9.33 15.72 9.50
N VAL A 304 8.54 14.76 8.98
CA VAL A 304 9.06 13.72 8.08
C VAL A 304 9.52 14.33 6.77
N MET A 305 8.68 15.13 6.13
CA MET A 305 8.94 15.71 4.80
C MET A 305 10.15 16.66 4.80
N LEU A 306 10.27 17.53 5.83
CA LEU A 306 11.28 18.59 5.86
C LEU A 306 12.53 18.23 6.66
N TRP A 307 12.51 17.15 7.44
CA TRP A 307 13.63 16.81 8.32
C TRP A 307 14.09 15.36 8.20
N GLU A 308 13.20 14.39 8.36
CA GLU A 308 13.61 12.98 8.39
C GLU A 308 14.01 12.49 6.98
N LEU A 309 13.20 12.76 5.93
CA LEU A 309 13.54 12.35 4.57
C LEU A 309 14.80 13.04 4.03
N PRO A 310 15.01 14.35 4.21
CA PRO A 310 16.28 14.99 3.85
C PRO A 310 17.50 14.39 4.55
N LYS A 311 17.40 14.01 5.84
CA LYS A 311 18.47 13.29 6.53
C LYS A 311 18.79 11.94 5.90
N VAL A 312 17.75 11.15 5.58
CA VAL A 312 17.92 9.86 4.91
C VAL A 312 18.56 10.06 3.53
N TYR A 313 18.11 11.04 2.77
CA TYR A 313 18.69 11.39 1.48
C TYR A 313 20.19 11.76 1.59
N LEU A 314 20.55 12.64 2.52
CA LEU A 314 21.96 13.03 2.77
C LEU A 314 22.80 11.82 3.17
N LYS A 315 22.27 10.94 4.02
CA LYS A 315 22.94 9.70 4.40
C LYS A 315 23.20 8.80 3.19
N HIS A 316 22.23 8.64 2.29
CA HIS A 316 22.41 7.87 1.04
C HIS A 316 23.52 8.49 0.18
N LYS A 317 23.53 9.83 0.04
CA LYS A 317 24.55 10.55 -0.74
C LYS A 317 25.96 10.39 -0.17
N ILE A 318 26.11 10.53 1.15
CA ILE A 318 27.41 10.39 1.85
C ILE A 318 27.95 8.96 1.75
N LEU A 319 27.08 7.95 1.86
CA LEU A 319 27.45 6.54 1.80
C LEU A 319 27.64 6.03 0.38
N GLY A 320 27.40 6.86 -0.66
CA GLY A 320 27.54 6.48 -2.07
C GLY A 320 26.62 5.34 -2.47
N LEU A 321 25.41 5.26 -1.87
CA LEU A 321 24.45 4.19 -2.16
C LEU A 321 23.93 4.33 -3.59
N SER A 322 24.56 3.59 -4.50
CA SER A 322 24.08 3.39 -5.87
C SER A 322 23.03 2.28 -5.88
N ASP A 323 22.30 2.18 -6.99
CA ASP A 323 21.29 1.12 -7.22
C ASP A 323 21.90 -0.30 -7.21
N LYS A 324 23.24 -0.41 -7.23
CA LYS A 324 24.01 -1.66 -7.23
C LYS A 324 24.54 -2.05 -5.86
N ASP A 325 24.70 -1.08 -4.97
CA ASP A 325 25.26 -1.32 -3.65
C ASP A 325 24.13 -1.62 -2.68
N GLY A 326 23.88 -2.91 -2.48
CA GLY A 326 22.97 -3.36 -1.44
C GLY A 326 23.32 -2.77 -0.07
N PHE A 327 22.37 -2.76 0.79
CA PHE A 327 22.28 -2.22 2.14
C PHE A 327 23.45 -2.56 3.10
N ASN A 328 24.48 -3.29 2.67
CA ASN A 328 25.64 -3.70 3.49
C ASN A 328 26.42 -2.54 4.13
N ARG A 329 26.15 -1.27 3.76
CA ARG A 329 26.78 -0.08 4.32
C ARG A 329 25.81 0.86 5.09
N THR A 330 24.52 0.54 5.14
CA THR A 330 23.58 1.39 5.88
C THR A 330 23.32 0.84 7.27
N SER A 331 24.04 1.35 8.25
CA SER A 331 23.74 1.17 9.68
C SER A 331 22.39 1.76 10.14
N ALA A 332 21.43 1.98 9.24
CA ALA A 332 20.09 2.44 9.56
C ALA A 332 19.26 1.36 10.25
N LEU A 333 19.51 0.09 9.91
CA LEU A 333 18.90 -1.07 10.54
C LEU A 333 19.82 -1.78 11.56
N THR A 334 20.95 -1.19 11.93
CA THR A 334 21.72 -1.71 13.07
C THR A 334 20.95 -1.41 14.35
N PRO A 335 20.70 -2.41 15.20
CA PRO A 335 20.08 -2.22 16.50
C PRO A 335 20.89 -1.20 17.30
N ARG A 336 20.29 -0.08 17.71
CA ARG A 336 20.86 0.65 18.85
C ARG A 336 20.62 -0.23 20.06
N PRO A 337 21.64 -0.45 20.91
CA PRO A 337 21.41 -1.13 22.18
C PRO A 337 20.26 -0.40 22.90
N ILE A 338 19.29 -1.15 23.35
CA ILE A 338 18.25 -0.62 24.22
C ILE A 338 18.98 -0.26 25.51
N GLU A 339 19.13 1.04 25.81
CA GLU A 339 19.38 1.45 27.18
C GLU A 339 18.14 1.03 27.97
N THR A 340 18.25 -0.12 28.62
CA THR A 340 17.33 -0.55 29.67
C THR A 340 17.46 0.48 30.80
N LYS A 341 16.57 1.46 30.82
CA LYS A 341 16.35 2.24 32.02
C LYS A 341 15.74 1.29 33.04
N THR A 342 16.61 0.81 33.93
CA THR A 342 16.25 0.26 35.24
C THR A 342 15.42 1.26 36.02
#